data_af0f56628c2a58ae53788f770b15506c
#
_entry.id   af0f56628c2a58ae53788f770b15506c
#
_cell.length_a   1.000
_cell.length_b   1.000
_cell.length_c   1.000
_cell.angle_alpha   90.00
_cell.angle_beta   90.00
_cell.angle_gamma   90.00
#
_symmetry.space_group_name_H-M   'P 1'
#
loop_
_entity.id
_entity.type
_entity.pdbx_description
1 polymer ?
#
loop_
_entity_poly.entity_id
_entity_poly.type
_entity_poly.pdbx_seq_one_letter_code
_entity_poly.pdbx_strand_id
1 'polypeptide(L)'
;IGHVDHGKSTMTGHLLYLAGAVDQRKMEKFEKESESLGRASWKFAWVLDKLKEERERGVTIDIAFFKFDTQKYNFTIIDAPGHRDFVKNMITGTSQADAALLVVSAEKGGFEAGISAQGQTKEHALLAKTLGVGQLVVVVNKMDTVDFSQDRFNEIKDEMGRMLVEEKTMAWDLSKIHFIPVSGLEGHNLKEKSSEMSWYDGPTLFAALDMFSVPEKPTTKPLR
;
A
#
# COMPACT_ATOMS: atom_id res chain seq x y z
N ILE A 1 -0.80 -3.68 -2.68
CA ILE A 1 -0.87 -3.75 -4.14
C ILE A 1 -0.89 -2.36 -4.76
N GLY A 2 -0.62 -2.21 -6.07
CA GLY A 2 -0.60 -0.94 -6.80
C GLY A 2 0.54 -0.91 -7.82
N HIS A 3 0.55 0.13 -8.66
CA HIS A 3 1.52 0.27 -9.75
C HIS A 3 2.97 0.37 -9.23
N VAL A 4 3.95 0.08 -10.10
CA VAL A 4 5.38 0.25 -9.81
C VAL A 4 5.66 1.73 -9.45
N ASP A 5 6.65 1.98 -8.60
CA ASP A 5 7.06 3.30 -8.12
C ASP A 5 5.99 4.14 -7.35
N HIS A 6 4.84 3.57 -7.01
CA HIS A 6 3.85 4.22 -6.13
C HIS A 6 4.25 4.21 -4.64
N GLY A 7 5.42 3.66 -4.30
CA GLY A 7 6.00 3.70 -2.95
C GLY A 7 5.42 2.67 -1.99
N LYS A 8 4.89 1.55 -2.49
CA LYS A 8 4.33 0.45 -1.66
C LYS A 8 5.31 -0.03 -0.60
N SER A 9 6.48 -0.49 -1.01
CA SER A 9 7.49 -1.05 -0.10
C SER A 9 8.05 0.00 0.85
N THR A 10 8.26 1.25 0.39
CA THR A 10 8.70 2.36 1.26
C THR A 10 7.69 2.65 2.35
N MET A 11 6.42 2.84 1.97
CA MET A 11 5.33 3.09 2.91
C MET A 11 5.17 1.94 3.91
N THR A 12 5.18 0.71 3.42
CA THR A 12 5.02 -0.49 4.25
C THR A 12 6.19 -0.67 5.21
N GLY A 13 7.42 -0.49 4.74
CA GLY A 13 8.61 -0.58 5.60
C GLY A 13 8.63 0.50 6.67
N HIS A 14 8.21 1.72 6.35
CA HIS A 14 8.07 2.80 7.34
C HIS A 14 6.96 2.49 8.37
N LEU A 15 5.82 1.99 7.91
CA LEU A 15 4.74 1.56 8.79
C LEU A 15 5.20 0.47 9.78
N LEU A 16 5.94 -0.54 9.30
CA LEU A 16 6.51 -1.60 10.13
C LEU A 16 7.50 -1.05 11.16
N TYR A 17 8.32 -0.07 10.78
CA TYR A 17 9.23 0.60 11.70
C TYR A 17 8.47 1.36 12.80
N LEU A 18 7.46 2.14 12.42
CA LEU A 18 6.60 2.88 13.38
C LEU A 18 5.77 1.95 14.27
N ALA A 19 5.42 0.75 13.78
CA ALA A 19 4.76 -0.30 14.56
C ALA A 19 5.70 -1.01 15.54
N GLY A 20 7.03 -0.75 15.48
CA GLY A 20 8.03 -1.42 16.33
C GLY A 20 8.40 -2.84 15.87
N ALA A 21 7.96 -3.25 14.67
CA ALA A 21 8.28 -4.57 14.09
C ALA A 21 9.70 -4.65 13.51
N VAL A 22 10.39 -3.52 13.39
CA VAL A 22 11.77 -3.43 12.89
C VAL A 22 12.65 -2.78 13.93
N ASP A 23 13.77 -3.44 14.26
CA ASP A 23 14.77 -2.95 15.21
C ASP A 23 15.45 -1.67 14.68
N GLN A 24 15.62 -0.69 15.57
CA GLN A 24 16.31 0.58 15.27
C GLN A 24 17.72 0.35 14.70
N ARG A 25 18.49 -0.59 15.25
CA ARG A 25 19.84 -0.93 14.76
C ARG A 25 19.84 -1.39 13.31
N LYS A 26 18.77 -2.14 12.92
CA LYS A 26 18.58 -2.59 11.54
C LYS A 26 18.28 -1.42 10.63
N MET A 27 17.47 -0.46 11.08
CA MET A 27 17.18 0.75 10.32
C MET A 27 18.42 1.62 10.14
N GLU A 28 19.19 1.84 11.17
CA GLU A 28 20.47 2.59 11.09
C GLU A 28 21.47 1.96 10.10
N LYS A 29 21.49 0.63 10.03
CA LYS A 29 22.29 -0.09 9.02
C LYS A 29 21.79 0.20 7.62
N PHE A 30 20.47 0.08 7.37
CA PHE A 30 19.89 0.34 6.06
C PHE A 30 20.06 1.81 5.64
N GLU A 31 19.97 2.74 6.58
CA GLU A 31 20.22 4.16 6.33
C GLU A 31 21.64 4.39 5.82
N LYS A 32 22.65 3.92 6.55
CA LYS A 32 24.07 4.04 6.14
C LYS A 32 24.35 3.37 4.79
N GLU A 33 23.80 2.18 4.57
CA GLU A 33 23.98 1.47 3.31
C GLU A 33 23.29 2.21 2.14
N SER A 34 22.07 2.72 2.34
CA SER A 34 21.32 3.45 1.31
C SER A 34 21.96 4.80 0.98
N GLU A 35 22.48 5.51 1.98
CA GLU A 35 23.24 6.75 1.80
C GLU A 35 24.52 6.51 1.00
N SER A 36 25.26 5.45 1.30
CA SER A 36 26.50 5.10 0.58
C SER A 36 26.28 4.84 -0.90
N LEU A 37 25.06 4.45 -1.29
CA LEU A 37 24.64 4.22 -2.68
C LEU A 37 23.92 5.42 -3.31
N GLY A 38 23.85 6.57 -2.61
CA GLY A 38 23.13 7.76 -3.07
C GLY A 38 21.60 7.59 -3.12
N ARG A 39 21.06 6.67 -2.32
CA ARG A 39 19.64 6.28 -2.34
C ARG A 39 19.00 6.36 -0.95
N ALA A 40 19.26 7.43 -0.20
CA ALA A 40 18.81 7.60 1.19
C ALA A 40 17.31 7.38 1.40
N SER A 41 16.45 7.71 0.40
CA SER A 41 15.02 7.49 0.46
C SER A 41 14.58 6.02 0.45
N TRP A 42 15.47 5.09 0.12
CA TRP A 42 15.16 3.67 -0.03
C TRP A 42 15.31 2.86 1.25
N LYS A 43 15.79 3.47 2.34
CA LYS A 43 16.02 2.78 3.63
C LYS A 43 14.81 1.99 4.13
N PHE A 44 13.61 2.51 3.95
CA PHE A 44 12.37 1.83 4.36
C PHE A 44 12.00 0.70 3.40
N ALA A 45 12.17 0.87 2.09
CA ALA A 45 11.91 -0.19 1.12
C ALA A 45 12.80 -1.42 1.40
N TRP A 46 14.04 -1.21 1.81
CA TRP A 46 14.97 -2.29 2.13
C TRP A 46 14.59 -3.13 3.35
N VAL A 47 13.64 -2.69 4.14
CA VAL A 47 13.03 -3.53 5.18
C VAL A 47 12.38 -4.77 4.55
N LEU A 48 11.75 -4.57 3.39
CA LEU A 48 10.98 -5.58 2.66
C LEU A 48 11.83 -6.29 1.60
N ASP A 49 12.74 -5.57 0.93
CA ASP A 49 13.58 -6.07 -0.14
C ASP A 49 14.65 -7.03 0.41
N LYS A 50 14.38 -8.33 0.33
CA LYS A 50 15.27 -9.38 0.82
C LYS A 50 16.37 -9.73 -0.18
N LEU A 51 16.08 -9.61 -1.47
CA LEU A 51 16.99 -9.95 -2.54
C LEU A 51 17.94 -8.79 -2.85
N LYS A 52 19.20 -9.11 -3.13
CA LYS A 52 20.18 -8.09 -3.57
C LYS A 52 19.73 -7.42 -4.87
N GLU A 53 19.16 -8.20 -5.78
CA GLU A 53 18.66 -7.70 -7.06
C GLU A 53 17.50 -6.69 -6.89
N GLU A 54 16.61 -6.88 -5.92
CA GLU A 54 15.54 -5.94 -5.58
C GLU A 54 16.12 -4.60 -5.14
N ARG A 55 17.13 -4.62 -4.26
CA ARG A 55 17.81 -3.41 -3.77
C ARG A 55 18.59 -2.68 -4.86
N GLU A 56 19.20 -3.42 -5.80
CA GLU A 56 19.92 -2.84 -6.92
C GLU A 56 18.99 -2.23 -7.97
N ARG A 57 17.88 -2.90 -8.27
CA ARG A 57 16.90 -2.47 -9.28
C ARG A 57 15.86 -1.50 -8.74
N GLY A 58 15.59 -1.52 -7.42
CA GLY A 58 14.53 -0.74 -6.78
C GLY A 58 13.13 -1.21 -7.10
N VAL A 59 12.96 -2.49 -7.44
CA VAL A 59 11.67 -3.10 -7.74
C VAL A 59 11.51 -4.39 -6.95
N THR A 60 10.33 -4.60 -6.37
CA THR A 60 9.97 -5.85 -5.72
C THR A 60 9.77 -6.94 -6.78
N ILE A 61 10.45 -8.05 -6.64
CA ILE A 61 10.41 -9.21 -7.55
C ILE A 61 9.57 -10.31 -6.94
N ASP A 62 9.83 -10.65 -5.68
CA ASP A 62 9.16 -11.73 -4.96
C ASP A 62 8.24 -11.19 -3.85
N ILE A 63 7.36 -12.05 -3.36
CA ILE A 63 6.42 -11.71 -2.30
C ILE A 63 7.16 -11.66 -0.96
N ALA A 64 6.99 -10.56 -0.23
CA ALA A 64 7.52 -10.43 1.11
C ALA A 64 6.39 -10.54 2.15
N PHE A 65 6.62 -11.38 3.17
CA PHE A 65 5.70 -11.56 4.29
C PHE A 65 6.32 -10.96 5.55
N PHE A 66 5.56 -10.07 6.22
CA PHE A 66 5.95 -9.47 7.49
C PHE A 66 4.80 -9.49 8.47
N LYS A 67 5.10 -9.80 9.72
CA LYS A 67 4.11 -9.80 10.81
C LYS A 67 4.31 -8.60 11.69
N PHE A 68 3.21 -8.00 12.10
CA PHE A 68 3.18 -6.97 13.14
C PHE A 68 1.83 -7.00 13.85
N ASP A 69 1.80 -6.39 15.02
CA ASP A 69 0.62 -6.38 15.88
C ASP A 69 0.09 -4.96 15.99
N THR A 70 -1.23 -4.83 15.98
CA THR A 70 -1.95 -3.64 16.43
C THR A 70 -2.59 -3.93 17.78
N GLN A 71 -3.34 -2.98 18.31
CA GLN A 71 -4.12 -3.23 19.54
C GLN A 71 -5.23 -4.26 19.36
N LYS A 72 -5.73 -4.44 18.14
CA LYS A 72 -6.90 -5.27 17.83
C LYS A 72 -6.53 -6.58 17.12
N TYR A 73 -5.52 -6.57 16.25
CA TYR A 73 -5.20 -7.69 15.38
C TYR A 73 -3.71 -7.97 15.25
N ASN A 74 -3.41 -9.24 14.95
CA ASN A 74 -2.11 -9.65 14.42
C ASN A 74 -2.18 -9.64 12.90
N PHE A 75 -1.41 -8.77 12.25
CA PHE A 75 -1.37 -8.65 10.80
C PHE A 75 -0.22 -9.42 10.18
N THR A 76 -0.48 -10.02 9.03
CA THR A 76 0.56 -10.43 8.10
C THR A 76 0.46 -9.56 6.86
N ILE A 77 1.44 -8.69 6.65
CA ILE A 77 1.55 -7.92 5.41
C ILE A 77 2.10 -8.83 4.32
N ILE A 78 1.50 -8.75 3.15
CA ILE A 78 1.94 -9.38 1.92
C ILE A 78 2.30 -8.25 0.96
N ASP A 79 3.59 -7.91 0.86
CA ASP A 79 4.05 -6.95 -0.14
C ASP A 79 4.20 -7.66 -1.48
N ALA A 80 3.42 -7.21 -2.46
CA ALA A 80 3.34 -7.82 -3.77
C ALA A 80 3.99 -6.92 -4.83
N PRO A 81 4.70 -7.50 -5.82
CA PRO A 81 5.29 -6.74 -6.90
C PRO A 81 4.27 -5.87 -7.63
N GLY A 82 4.69 -4.65 -8.01
CA GLY A 82 3.87 -3.73 -8.80
C GLY A 82 4.14 -3.79 -10.30
N HIS A 83 5.22 -4.45 -10.72
CA HIS A 83 5.62 -4.51 -12.12
C HIS A 83 4.91 -5.65 -12.86
N ARG A 84 4.46 -5.38 -14.10
CA ARG A 84 3.72 -6.34 -14.94
C ARG A 84 4.44 -7.67 -15.18
N ASP A 85 5.78 -7.67 -15.19
CA ASP A 85 6.55 -8.90 -15.40
C ASP A 85 6.42 -9.89 -14.23
N PHE A 86 5.97 -9.41 -13.06
CA PHE A 86 5.81 -10.19 -11.83
C PHE A 86 4.35 -10.41 -11.42
N VAL A 87 3.40 -10.26 -12.34
CA VAL A 87 1.95 -10.42 -12.07
C VAL A 87 1.63 -11.79 -11.45
N LYS A 88 2.35 -12.87 -11.82
CA LYS A 88 2.17 -14.19 -11.21
C LYS A 88 2.40 -14.16 -9.69
N ASN A 89 3.46 -13.50 -9.25
CA ASN A 89 3.76 -13.35 -7.83
C ASN A 89 2.70 -12.47 -7.15
N MET A 90 2.27 -11.38 -7.80
CA MET A 90 1.18 -10.54 -7.31
C MET A 90 -0.12 -11.35 -7.11
N ILE A 91 -0.53 -12.18 -8.06
CA ILE A 91 -1.72 -13.05 -7.95
C ILE A 91 -1.58 -14.00 -6.76
N THR A 92 -0.42 -14.65 -6.62
CA THR A 92 -0.15 -15.58 -5.52
C THR A 92 -0.24 -14.89 -4.16
N GLY A 93 0.30 -13.68 -4.01
CA GLY A 93 0.19 -12.91 -2.78
C GLY A 93 -1.24 -12.47 -2.50
N THR A 94 -1.91 -11.87 -3.48
CA THR A 94 -3.26 -11.34 -3.33
C THR A 94 -4.29 -12.42 -3.00
N SER A 95 -4.14 -13.64 -3.54
CA SER A 95 -5.06 -14.76 -3.27
C SER A 95 -5.05 -15.23 -1.81
N GLN A 96 -4.06 -14.83 -1.03
CA GLN A 96 -3.93 -15.18 0.39
C GLN A 96 -4.41 -14.07 1.32
N ALA A 97 -4.82 -12.91 0.78
CA ALA A 97 -5.13 -11.73 1.57
C ALA A 97 -6.63 -11.62 1.88
N ASP A 98 -6.96 -11.24 3.10
CA ASP A 98 -8.33 -10.94 3.56
C ASP A 98 -8.75 -9.51 3.20
N ALA A 99 -7.79 -8.59 3.13
CA ALA A 99 -7.98 -7.18 2.81
C ALA A 99 -6.82 -6.66 1.94
N ALA A 100 -7.03 -5.55 1.25
CA ALA A 100 -6.01 -4.94 0.43
C ALA A 100 -5.84 -3.44 0.71
N LEU A 101 -4.59 -2.99 0.66
CA LEU A 101 -4.21 -1.60 0.52
C LEU A 101 -3.84 -1.35 -0.95
N LEU A 102 -4.63 -0.55 -1.65
CA LEU A 102 -4.32 -0.12 -3.01
C LEU A 102 -3.58 1.21 -2.95
N VAL A 103 -2.29 1.18 -3.23
CA VAL A 103 -1.43 2.35 -3.14
C VAL A 103 -1.37 3.04 -4.50
N VAL A 104 -1.69 4.32 -4.52
CA VAL A 104 -1.59 5.20 -5.69
C VAL A 104 -0.70 6.40 -5.37
N SER A 105 0.02 6.92 -6.35
CA SER A 105 0.89 8.07 -6.17
C SER A 105 0.11 9.38 -6.31
N ALA A 106 0.36 10.37 -5.46
CA ALA A 106 -0.15 11.74 -5.65
C ALA A 106 0.68 12.53 -6.68
N GLU A 107 1.90 12.08 -6.95
CA GLU A 107 2.84 12.72 -7.85
C GLU A 107 2.23 12.95 -9.24
N LYS A 108 2.42 14.15 -9.79
CA LYS A 108 1.96 14.50 -11.14
C LYS A 108 2.66 13.63 -12.17
N GLY A 109 1.89 13.01 -13.05
CA GLY A 109 2.40 12.01 -14.00
C GLY A 109 2.48 10.59 -13.43
N GLY A 110 2.77 10.42 -12.13
CA GLY A 110 2.82 9.12 -11.48
C GLY A 110 1.45 8.47 -11.32
N PHE A 111 0.47 9.23 -10.85
CA PHE A 111 -0.92 8.77 -10.77
C PHE A 111 -1.47 8.37 -12.15
N GLU A 112 -1.32 9.28 -13.11
CA GLU A 112 -1.81 9.10 -14.49
C GLU A 112 -1.18 7.88 -15.17
N ALA A 113 0.11 7.65 -14.94
CA ALA A 113 0.79 6.45 -15.43
C ALA A 113 0.18 5.17 -14.83
N GLY A 114 -0.12 5.19 -13.52
CA GLY A 114 -0.69 4.05 -12.81
C GLY A 114 -2.09 3.66 -13.27
N ILE A 115 -2.94 4.62 -13.65
CA ILE A 115 -4.32 4.40 -14.11
C ILE A 115 -4.45 4.31 -15.64
N SER A 116 -3.38 4.58 -16.38
CA SER A 116 -3.36 4.48 -17.84
C SER A 116 -3.68 3.06 -18.33
N ALA A 117 -3.92 2.89 -19.62
CA ALA A 117 -4.14 1.57 -20.25
C ALA A 117 -2.97 0.59 -20.07
N GLN A 118 -1.76 1.11 -19.82
CA GLN A 118 -0.55 0.30 -19.54
C GLN A 118 -0.22 0.24 -18.03
N GLY A 119 -0.97 0.96 -17.20
CA GLY A 119 -0.79 1.00 -15.76
C GLY A 119 -1.40 -0.21 -15.05
N GLN A 120 -0.83 -0.62 -13.93
CA GLN A 120 -1.28 -1.79 -13.17
C GLN A 120 -2.32 -1.49 -12.08
N THR A 121 -2.62 -0.23 -11.77
CA THR A 121 -3.53 0.12 -10.67
C THR A 121 -4.91 -0.50 -10.85
N LYS A 122 -5.47 -0.38 -12.06
CA LYS A 122 -6.77 -0.93 -12.42
C LYS A 122 -6.74 -2.46 -12.43
N GLU A 123 -5.72 -3.05 -13.03
CA GLU A 123 -5.53 -4.50 -13.08
C GLU A 123 -5.43 -5.10 -11.67
N HIS A 124 -4.66 -4.48 -10.77
CA HIS A 124 -4.51 -4.93 -9.39
C HIS A 124 -5.81 -4.81 -8.60
N ALA A 125 -6.59 -3.75 -8.78
CA ALA A 125 -7.89 -3.59 -8.13
C ALA A 125 -8.90 -4.66 -8.60
N LEU A 126 -8.92 -4.97 -9.90
CA LEU A 126 -9.74 -6.02 -10.49
C LEU A 126 -9.33 -7.40 -10.00
N LEU A 127 -8.03 -7.71 -10.01
CA LEU A 127 -7.51 -9.00 -9.53
C LEU A 127 -7.82 -9.21 -8.04
N ALA A 128 -7.63 -8.20 -7.20
CA ALA A 128 -7.98 -8.28 -5.78
C ALA A 128 -9.45 -8.65 -5.59
N LYS A 129 -10.35 -7.99 -6.32
CA LYS A 129 -11.79 -8.29 -6.26
C LYS A 129 -12.10 -9.70 -6.74
N THR A 130 -11.53 -10.10 -7.87
CA THR A 130 -11.76 -11.43 -8.48
C THR A 130 -11.22 -12.56 -7.61
N LEU A 131 -10.11 -12.34 -6.93
CA LEU A 131 -9.48 -13.31 -6.02
C LEU A 131 -10.17 -13.39 -4.65
N GLY A 132 -11.23 -12.59 -4.42
CA GLY A 132 -12.07 -12.69 -3.24
C GLY A 132 -11.67 -11.77 -2.09
N VAL A 133 -10.78 -10.81 -2.32
CA VAL A 133 -10.47 -9.77 -1.32
C VAL A 133 -11.74 -8.96 -1.05
N GLY A 134 -12.23 -9.00 0.19
CA GLY A 134 -13.52 -8.40 0.56
C GLY A 134 -13.44 -6.94 0.98
N GLN A 135 -12.27 -6.47 1.38
CA GLN A 135 -12.08 -5.15 1.98
C GLN A 135 -10.91 -4.41 1.32
N LEU A 136 -11.12 -3.13 1.03
CA LEU A 136 -10.16 -2.30 0.33
C LEU A 136 -9.99 -0.95 1.03
N VAL A 137 -8.74 -0.51 1.17
CA VAL A 137 -8.38 0.87 1.49
C VAL A 137 -7.54 1.42 0.35
N VAL A 138 -7.85 2.61 -0.11
CA VAL A 138 -7.05 3.33 -1.11
C VAL A 138 -6.11 4.29 -0.38
N VAL A 139 -4.82 4.13 -0.60
CA VAL A 139 -3.79 4.96 0.00
C VAL A 139 -3.21 5.88 -1.05
N VAL A 140 -3.44 7.18 -0.91
CA VAL A 140 -2.88 8.23 -1.78
C VAL A 140 -1.53 8.62 -1.19
N ASN A 141 -0.47 8.02 -1.71
CA ASN A 141 0.89 8.15 -1.22
C ASN A 141 1.67 9.27 -1.94
N LYS A 142 2.80 9.67 -1.38
CA LYS A 142 3.68 10.73 -1.88
C LYS A 142 3.01 12.11 -1.87
N MET A 143 2.20 12.39 -0.84
CA MET A 143 1.57 13.71 -0.70
C MET A 143 2.59 14.84 -0.51
N ASP A 144 3.79 14.52 -0.01
CA ASP A 144 4.94 15.41 0.08
C ASP A 144 5.37 16.00 -1.27
N THR A 145 5.24 15.24 -2.36
CA THR A 145 5.61 15.70 -3.72
C THR A 145 4.64 16.72 -4.34
N VAL A 146 3.51 16.93 -3.70
CA VAL A 146 2.45 17.85 -4.16
C VAL A 146 2.05 18.83 -3.06
N ASP A 147 2.97 19.16 -2.15
CA ASP A 147 2.80 20.10 -1.05
C ASP A 147 1.53 19.81 -0.21
N PHE A 148 1.24 18.53 0.02
CA PHE A 148 0.10 18.04 0.78
C PHE A 148 -1.27 18.60 0.32
N SER A 149 -1.40 18.86 -0.99
CA SER A 149 -2.54 19.51 -1.62
C SER A 149 -3.85 18.74 -1.44
N GLN A 150 -4.84 19.37 -0.81
CA GLN A 150 -6.20 18.83 -0.70
C GLN A 150 -6.86 18.68 -2.07
N ASP A 151 -6.66 19.64 -2.98
CA ASP A 151 -7.26 19.59 -4.32
C ASP A 151 -6.75 18.38 -5.11
N ARG A 152 -5.44 18.12 -5.03
CA ARG A 152 -4.86 16.94 -5.68
C ARG A 152 -5.38 15.63 -5.09
N PHE A 153 -5.52 15.57 -3.77
CA PHE A 153 -6.12 14.41 -3.12
C PHE A 153 -7.57 14.19 -3.57
N ASN A 154 -8.39 15.25 -3.64
CA ASN A 154 -9.79 15.15 -4.07
C ASN A 154 -9.88 14.69 -5.53
N GLU A 155 -9.06 15.26 -6.43
CA GLU A 155 -8.98 14.83 -7.83
C GLU A 155 -8.71 13.32 -7.96
N ILE A 156 -7.70 12.81 -7.24
CA ILE A 156 -7.34 11.40 -7.24
C ILE A 156 -8.46 10.54 -6.63
N LYS A 157 -9.07 10.98 -5.54
CA LYS A 157 -10.17 10.29 -4.88
C LYS A 157 -11.36 10.13 -5.81
N ASP A 158 -11.73 11.19 -6.54
CA ASP A 158 -12.85 11.18 -7.48
C ASP A 158 -12.59 10.27 -8.68
N GLU A 159 -11.36 10.31 -9.23
CA GLU A 159 -10.97 9.45 -10.36
C GLU A 159 -10.91 7.97 -9.95
N MET A 160 -10.31 7.67 -8.80
CA MET A 160 -10.29 6.31 -8.24
C MET A 160 -11.69 5.82 -7.90
N GLY A 161 -12.56 6.69 -7.36
CA GLY A 161 -13.94 6.36 -7.07
C GLY A 161 -14.69 5.95 -8.33
N ARG A 162 -14.55 6.71 -9.41
CA ARG A 162 -15.12 6.36 -10.73
C ARG A 162 -14.59 5.02 -11.22
N MET A 163 -13.28 4.84 -11.24
CA MET A 163 -12.64 3.61 -11.71
C MET A 163 -13.13 2.36 -10.95
N LEU A 164 -13.28 2.46 -9.62
CA LEU A 164 -13.66 1.32 -8.78
C LEU A 164 -15.14 0.91 -8.91
N VAL A 165 -16.02 1.80 -9.40
CA VAL A 165 -17.47 1.57 -9.52
C VAL A 165 -17.91 1.30 -10.95
N GLU A 166 -17.37 2.03 -11.94
CA GLU A 166 -17.87 2.02 -13.32
C GLU A 166 -17.67 0.67 -14.03
N GLU A 167 -16.67 -0.08 -13.65
CA GLU A 167 -16.51 -1.43 -14.20
C GLU A 167 -17.40 -2.42 -13.49
N LYS A 168 -18.40 -2.94 -14.20
CA LYS A 168 -19.34 -3.96 -13.72
C LYS A 168 -18.67 -5.17 -13.05
N THR A 169 -17.42 -5.46 -13.42
CA THR A 169 -16.61 -6.54 -12.86
C THR A 169 -15.93 -6.19 -11.54
N MET A 170 -15.65 -4.91 -11.27
CA MET A 170 -15.05 -4.47 -10.02
C MET A 170 -16.10 -4.20 -8.93
N ALA A 171 -17.12 -3.41 -9.22
CA ALA A 171 -18.25 -3.09 -8.35
C ALA A 171 -17.92 -3.01 -6.85
N TRP A 172 -16.89 -2.22 -6.52
CA TRP A 172 -16.55 -1.97 -5.13
C TRP A 172 -17.57 -1.05 -4.47
N ASP A 173 -17.90 -1.31 -3.21
CA ASP A 173 -18.79 -0.46 -2.42
C ASP A 173 -18.00 0.72 -1.84
N LEU A 174 -18.09 1.89 -2.48
CA LEU A 174 -17.35 3.08 -2.04
C LEU A 174 -17.67 3.53 -0.62
N SER A 175 -18.85 3.21 -0.10
CA SER A 175 -19.20 3.56 1.28
C SER A 175 -18.35 2.84 2.33
N LYS A 176 -17.67 1.78 1.92
CA LYS A 176 -16.78 0.95 2.76
C LYS A 176 -15.29 1.18 2.47
N ILE A 177 -14.97 2.05 1.52
CA ILE A 177 -13.60 2.33 1.13
C ILE A 177 -13.13 3.62 1.78
N HIS A 178 -12.06 3.53 2.55
CA HIS A 178 -11.35 4.70 3.05
C HIS A 178 -10.29 5.14 2.04
N PHE A 179 -10.25 6.45 1.76
CA PHE A 179 -9.18 7.09 1.01
C PHE A 179 -8.30 7.83 2.00
N ILE A 180 -7.03 7.48 2.07
CA ILE A 180 -6.11 7.99 3.09
C ILE A 180 -4.92 8.66 2.40
N PRO A 181 -4.75 9.98 2.56
CA PRO A 181 -3.57 10.68 2.08
C PRO A 181 -2.39 10.43 3.03
N VAL A 182 -1.25 10.03 2.48
CA VAL A 182 -0.03 9.76 3.26
C VAL A 182 1.23 10.27 2.57
N SER A 183 2.29 10.51 3.33
CA SER A 183 3.66 10.47 2.85
C SER A 183 4.35 9.24 3.46
N GLY A 184 4.54 8.21 2.65
CA GLY A 184 5.20 6.98 3.09
C GLY A 184 6.67 7.20 3.41
N LEU A 185 7.32 8.21 2.82
CA LEU A 185 8.70 8.56 3.09
C LEU A 185 8.84 9.36 4.39
N GLU A 186 8.04 10.40 4.57
CA GLU A 186 8.11 11.30 5.72
C GLU A 186 7.30 10.82 6.94
N GLY A 187 6.39 9.85 6.75
CA GLY A 187 5.61 9.24 7.82
C GLY A 187 4.27 9.91 8.10
N HIS A 188 3.91 10.96 7.35
CA HIS A 188 2.66 11.69 7.54
C HIS A 188 1.43 10.80 7.33
N ASN A 189 0.49 10.80 8.28
CA ASN A 189 -0.73 9.98 8.34
C ASN A 189 -0.51 8.46 8.31
N LEU A 190 0.71 7.99 8.56
CA LEU A 190 0.94 6.55 8.75
C LEU A 190 0.43 6.08 10.11
N LYS A 191 1.01 6.57 11.20
CA LYS A 191 0.61 6.22 12.58
C LYS A 191 -0.03 7.39 13.32
N GLU A 192 0.52 8.59 13.13
CA GLU A 192 0.04 9.82 13.72
C GLU A 192 -0.55 10.74 12.65
N LYS A 193 -1.53 11.57 13.03
CA LYS A 193 -2.11 12.55 12.11
C LYS A 193 -1.09 13.61 11.75
N SER A 194 -1.07 13.98 10.47
CA SER A 194 -0.19 15.03 9.96
C SER A 194 -0.75 16.41 10.24
N SER A 195 0.11 17.34 10.69
CA SER A 195 -0.20 18.77 10.73
C SER A 195 -0.32 19.39 9.34
N GLU A 196 0.46 18.90 8.38
CA GLU A 196 0.46 19.37 6.98
C GLU A 196 -0.86 19.07 6.25
N MET A 197 -1.56 18.02 6.67
CA MET A 197 -2.86 17.62 6.12
C MET A 197 -3.98 17.82 7.13
N SER A 198 -4.03 18.99 7.79
CA SER A 198 -5.06 19.35 8.77
C SER A 198 -6.48 19.35 8.20
N TRP A 199 -6.62 19.44 6.87
CA TRP A 199 -7.88 19.32 6.14
C TRP A 199 -8.44 17.88 6.08
N TYR A 200 -7.62 16.86 6.47
CA TYR A 200 -8.04 15.47 6.44
C TYR A 200 -8.52 15.00 7.82
N ASP A 201 -9.82 14.77 7.95
CA ASP A 201 -10.45 14.33 9.22
C ASP A 201 -10.51 12.80 9.39
N GLY A 202 -10.14 12.04 8.35
CA GLY A 202 -10.20 10.59 8.35
C GLY A 202 -9.17 9.91 9.26
N PRO A 203 -9.17 8.57 9.31
CA PRO A 203 -8.21 7.79 10.10
C PRO A 203 -6.80 7.86 9.52
N THR A 204 -5.79 7.65 10.37
CA THR A 204 -4.43 7.33 9.90
C THR A 204 -4.42 5.95 9.27
N LEU A 205 -3.37 5.62 8.50
CA LEU A 205 -3.27 4.30 7.90
C LEU A 205 -3.28 3.19 8.96
N PHE A 206 -2.54 3.38 10.07
CA PHE A 206 -2.50 2.42 11.16
C PHE A 206 -3.87 2.23 11.84
N ALA A 207 -4.63 3.32 12.04
CA ALA A 207 -5.98 3.25 12.59
C ALA A 207 -6.96 2.57 11.62
N ALA A 208 -6.80 2.79 10.31
CA ALA A 208 -7.64 2.16 9.30
C ALA A 208 -7.46 0.63 9.24
N LEU A 209 -6.28 0.12 9.56
CA LEU A 209 -6.06 -1.33 9.67
C LEU A 209 -6.95 -1.96 10.74
N ASP A 210 -7.14 -1.31 11.88
CA ASP A 210 -8.02 -1.79 12.95
C ASP A 210 -9.52 -1.67 12.62
N MET A 211 -9.89 -0.99 11.54
CA MET A 211 -11.26 -0.93 11.02
C MET A 211 -11.62 -2.13 10.15
N PHE A 212 -10.65 -2.93 9.71
CA PHE A 212 -10.94 -4.18 9.01
C PHE A 212 -11.70 -5.17 9.91
N SER A 213 -12.54 -5.99 9.29
CA SER A 213 -13.23 -7.10 9.94
C SER A 213 -12.63 -8.44 9.50
N VAL A 214 -12.52 -9.36 10.43
CA VAL A 214 -12.11 -10.73 10.09
C VAL A 214 -13.26 -11.40 9.34
N PRO A 215 -13.00 -11.99 8.14
CA PRO A 215 -14.05 -12.70 7.41
C PRO A 215 -14.61 -13.88 8.22
N GLU A 216 -15.93 -14.01 8.23
CA GLU A 216 -16.58 -15.15 8.89
C GLU A 216 -16.21 -16.46 8.16
N LYS A 217 -15.58 -17.38 8.88
CA LYS A 217 -15.28 -18.70 8.35
C LYS A 217 -16.55 -19.58 8.45
N PRO A 218 -16.95 -20.28 7.37
CA PRO A 218 -18.14 -21.14 7.40
C PRO A 218 -17.89 -22.42 8.19
N THR A 219 -17.87 -22.32 9.53
CA THR A 219 -17.60 -23.43 10.45
C THR A 219 -18.72 -24.49 10.48
N THR A 220 -19.90 -24.14 9.97
CA THR A 220 -21.08 -25.03 9.94
C THR A 220 -21.19 -25.87 8.66
N LYS A 221 -20.33 -25.62 7.66
CA LYS A 221 -20.34 -26.39 6.41
C LYS A 221 -19.41 -27.61 6.52
N PRO A 222 -19.78 -28.77 5.95
CA PRO A 222 -18.89 -29.91 5.91
C PRO A 222 -17.59 -29.59 5.16
N LEU A 223 -16.50 -30.23 5.57
CA LEU A 223 -15.23 -30.17 4.86
C LEU A 223 -15.43 -30.62 3.41
N ARG A 224 -14.92 -29.82 2.49
CA ARG A 224 -14.91 -30.13 1.05
C ARG A 224 -13.53 -30.57 0.62
#